data_d2a9a97eded2317544396389c9c848cb
#
_entry.id   d2a9a97eded2317544396389c9c848cb
#
_cell.length_a   1.000
_cell.length_b   1.000
_cell.length_c   1.000
_cell.angle_alpha   90.00
_cell.angle_beta   90.00
_cell.angle_gamma   90.00
#
_symmetry.space_group_name_H-M   'P 1'
#
loop_
_entity.id
_entity.type
_entity.pdbx_description
1 polymer ?
#
loop_
_entity_poly.entity_id
_entity_poly.type
_entity_poly.pdbx_seq_one_letter_code
_entity_poly.pdbx_strand_id
1 'polypeptide(L)'
;MVFVQVALDRLDSRGSKVADYLLVIDMQSDYVAVGKAYHEELIAAVNDKIASYPSDRVIYILNRFFWERKDRKKKFATGLLLVSSRIFEKRWASCFTNSDLKDFLEGNGTKSIEFIG
;
A
#
# COMPACT_ATOMS: atom_id res chain seq x y z
N MET A 1 -7.07 7.47 10.11
CA MET A 1 -8.27 6.84 9.54
C MET A 1 -7.86 5.74 8.59
N VAL A 2 -8.44 4.57 8.75
CA VAL A 2 -8.20 3.48 7.81
C VAL A 2 -9.11 3.66 6.61
N PHE A 3 -8.53 3.66 5.43
CA PHE A 3 -9.26 3.73 4.18
C PHE A 3 -9.02 2.44 3.39
N VAL A 4 -10.09 1.77 3.01
CA VAL A 4 -10.04 0.55 2.20
C VAL A 4 -10.93 0.73 0.99
N GLN A 5 -10.37 0.49 -0.18
CA GLN A 5 -11.12 0.48 -1.44
C GLN A 5 -10.78 -0.80 -2.19
N VAL A 6 -11.81 -1.52 -2.60
CA VAL A 6 -11.64 -2.81 -3.27
C VAL A 6 -12.34 -2.79 -4.62
N ALA A 7 -11.61 -3.20 -5.65
CA ALA A 7 -12.16 -3.46 -6.97
C ALA A 7 -11.98 -4.95 -7.26
N LEU A 8 -13.00 -5.76 -6.96
CA LEU A 8 -12.93 -7.21 -7.07
C LEU A 8 -13.83 -7.71 -8.18
N ASP A 9 -13.28 -8.60 -8.99
CA ASP A 9 -14.00 -9.27 -10.06
C ASP A 9 -13.96 -10.80 -9.92
N ARG A 10 -13.36 -11.32 -8.83
CA ARG A 10 -13.26 -12.76 -8.57
C ARG A 10 -13.16 -13.08 -7.09
N LEU A 11 -13.40 -14.36 -6.76
CA LEU A 11 -13.25 -14.91 -5.42
C LEU A 11 -12.05 -15.85 -5.38
N ASP A 12 -11.49 -16.05 -4.18
CA ASP A 12 -10.47 -17.07 -3.97
C ASP A 12 -11.11 -18.46 -3.91
N SER A 13 -10.27 -19.52 -3.74
CA SER A 13 -10.71 -20.90 -3.70
C SER A 13 -11.63 -21.24 -2.53
N ARG A 14 -11.70 -20.35 -1.51
CA ARG A 14 -12.55 -20.52 -0.33
C ARG A 14 -13.82 -19.69 -0.41
N GLY A 15 -14.03 -18.99 -1.50
CA GLY A 15 -15.17 -18.10 -1.68
C GLY A 15 -14.97 -16.71 -1.06
N SER A 16 -13.83 -16.42 -0.47
CA SER A 16 -13.52 -15.10 0.06
C SER A 16 -13.15 -14.13 -1.06
N LYS A 17 -13.54 -12.86 -0.90
CA LYS A 17 -13.17 -11.82 -1.86
C LYS A 17 -11.75 -11.37 -1.57
N VAL A 18 -10.84 -11.62 -2.53
CA VAL A 18 -9.46 -11.14 -2.47
C VAL A 18 -9.09 -10.48 -3.79
N ALA A 19 -8.36 -9.38 -3.67
CA ALA A 19 -7.81 -8.71 -4.84
C ALA A 19 -6.54 -9.43 -5.32
N ASP A 20 -6.13 -9.16 -6.53
CA ASP A 20 -4.86 -9.66 -7.06
C ASP A 20 -3.67 -9.05 -6.31
N TYR A 21 -3.77 -7.77 -5.95
CA TYR A 21 -2.73 -7.06 -5.22
C TYR A 21 -3.32 -6.18 -4.13
N LEU A 22 -2.60 -6.07 -3.03
CA LEU A 22 -2.84 -5.10 -1.97
C LEU A 22 -1.85 -3.95 -2.13
N LEU A 23 -2.36 -2.72 -2.24
CA LEU A 23 -1.55 -1.51 -2.27
C LEU A 23 -1.66 -0.81 -0.93
N VAL A 24 -0.54 -0.75 -0.20
CA VAL A 24 -0.44 -0.08 1.09
C VAL A 24 0.05 1.34 0.82
N ILE A 25 -0.84 2.33 1.00
CA ILE A 25 -0.57 3.71 0.60
C ILE A 25 -0.39 4.64 1.80
N ASP A 26 0.57 5.55 1.67
CA ASP A 26 0.81 6.64 2.61
C ASP A 26 1.12 6.21 4.05
N MET A 27 1.51 4.95 4.26
CA MET A 27 1.92 4.44 5.58
C MET A 27 3.37 4.79 5.84
N GLN A 28 3.65 6.06 5.94
CA GLN A 28 5.00 6.61 6.08
C GLN A 28 5.09 7.54 7.28
N SER A 29 6.32 7.76 7.77
CA SER A 29 6.56 8.53 8.99
C SER A 29 6.07 9.98 8.90
N ASP A 30 5.90 10.51 7.69
CA ASP A 30 5.35 11.84 7.49
C ASP A 30 3.90 11.97 7.99
N TYR A 31 3.15 10.87 7.97
CA TYR A 31 1.71 10.88 8.28
C TYR A 31 1.35 10.09 9.52
N VAL A 32 2.17 9.13 9.91
CA VAL A 32 1.88 8.22 11.03
C VAL A 32 2.98 8.33 12.06
N ALA A 33 2.65 8.93 13.21
CA ALA A 33 3.61 9.17 14.29
C ALA A 33 3.48 8.13 15.41
N VAL A 34 4.63 7.73 15.96
CA VAL A 34 4.69 6.84 17.12
C VAL A 34 4.14 7.55 18.35
N GLY A 35 3.50 6.77 19.24
CA GLY A 35 3.06 7.27 20.55
C GLY A 35 1.64 7.81 20.58
N LYS A 36 0.92 7.77 19.48
CA LYS A 36 -0.49 8.11 19.43
C LYS A 36 -1.32 6.84 19.28
N ALA A 37 -2.21 6.58 20.23
CA ALA A 37 -3.02 5.34 20.25
C ALA A 37 -3.79 5.13 18.94
N TYR A 38 -4.35 6.20 18.38
CA TYR A 38 -5.03 6.18 17.11
C TYR A 38 -4.13 5.65 15.97
N HIS A 39 -2.87 6.09 15.94
CA HIS A 39 -1.92 5.62 14.92
C HIS A 39 -1.51 4.18 15.15
N GLU A 40 -1.43 3.73 16.40
CA GLU A 40 -1.14 2.34 16.71
C GLU A 40 -2.26 1.41 16.25
N GLU A 41 -3.51 1.83 16.45
CA GLU A 41 -4.68 1.10 15.94
C GLU A 41 -4.68 1.03 14.41
N LEU A 42 -4.33 2.12 13.75
CA LEU A 42 -4.20 2.16 12.30
C LEU A 42 -3.13 1.18 11.82
N ILE A 43 -1.96 1.20 12.43
CA ILE A 43 -0.86 0.30 12.07
C ILE A 43 -1.29 -1.16 12.27
N ALA A 44 -1.93 -1.47 13.38
CA ALA A 44 -2.41 -2.83 13.65
C ALA A 44 -3.41 -3.30 12.59
N ALA A 45 -4.36 -2.46 12.22
CA ALA A 45 -5.36 -2.79 11.20
C ALA A 45 -4.70 -3.01 9.83
N VAL A 46 -3.75 -2.15 9.46
CA VAL A 46 -3.02 -2.28 8.20
C VAL A 46 -2.17 -3.54 8.20
N ASN A 47 -1.49 -3.84 9.30
CA ASN A 47 -0.66 -5.04 9.42
C ASN A 47 -1.50 -6.32 9.30
N ASP A 48 -2.70 -6.34 9.88
CA ASP A 48 -3.61 -7.47 9.75
C ASP A 48 -4.00 -7.71 8.29
N LYS A 49 -4.27 -6.64 7.56
CA LYS A 49 -4.59 -6.74 6.14
C LYS A 49 -3.38 -7.23 5.33
N ILE A 50 -2.19 -6.71 5.61
CA ILE A 50 -0.96 -7.14 4.94
C ILE A 50 -0.73 -8.63 5.16
N ALA A 51 -0.91 -9.10 6.40
CA ALA A 51 -0.74 -10.50 6.74
C ALA A 51 -1.75 -11.42 6.05
N SER A 52 -2.88 -10.89 5.60
CA SER A 52 -3.90 -11.67 4.90
C SER A 52 -3.59 -11.92 3.42
N TYR A 53 -2.54 -11.28 2.88
CA TYR A 53 -2.12 -11.44 1.49
C TYR A 53 -0.81 -12.21 1.40
N PRO A 54 -0.59 -12.98 0.32
CA PRO A 54 0.75 -13.50 0.03
C PRO A 54 1.75 -12.35 -0.12
N SER A 55 2.99 -12.53 0.35
CA SER A 55 3.99 -11.46 0.34
C SER A 55 4.29 -10.91 -1.05
N ASP A 56 4.21 -11.75 -2.09
CA ASP A 56 4.42 -11.32 -3.48
C ASP A 56 3.25 -10.54 -4.07
N ARG A 57 2.17 -10.38 -3.31
CA ARG A 57 0.96 -9.63 -3.71
C ARG A 57 0.80 -8.31 -2.96
N VAL A 58 1.81 -7.90 -2.19
CA VAL A 58 1.77 -6.66 -1.42
C VAL A 58 2.71 -5.64 -2.04
N ILE A 59 2.18 -4.45 -2.32
CA ILE A 59 2.91 -3.33 -2.90
C ILE A 59 2.79 -2.14 -1.96
N TYR A 60 3.89 -1.45 -1.71
CA TYR A 60 3.92 -0.25 -0.86
C TYR A 60 4.03 0.99 -1.73
N ILE A 61 3.20 1.98 -1.45
CA ILE A 61 3.19 3.25 -2.16
C ILE A 61 3.56 4.36 -1.18
N LEU A 62 4.67 5.03 -1.46
CA LEU A 62 5.12 6.19 -0.69
C LEU A 62 4.76 7.47 -1.45
N ASN A 63 4.38 8.50 -0.71
CA ASN A 63 4.13 9.81 -1.28
C ASN A 63 5.37 10.69 -1.12
N ARG A 64 5.84 11.26 -2.22
CA ARG A 64 6.90 12.26 -2.24
C ARG A 64 6.32 13.53 -2.84
N PHE A 65 6.28 14.59 -2.07
CA PHE A 65 5.79 15.88 -2.58
C PHE A 65 6.73 16.40 -3.66
N PHE A 66 6.19 17.16 -4.61
CA PHE A 66 6.96 17.61 -5.76
C PHE A 66 8.11 18.56 -5.39
N TRP A 67 8.02 19.23 -4.22
CA TRP A 67 9.07 20.11 -3.71
C TRP A 67 10.17 19.34 -2.93
N GLU A 68 9.96 18.07 -2.63
CA GLU A 68 10.95 17.28 -1.89
C GLU A 68 12.07 16.79 -2.81
N ARG A 69 13.28 16.78 -2.27
CA ARG A 69 14.45 16.31 -3.01
C ARG A 69 14.34 14.80 -3.24
N LYS A 70 14.73 14.36 -4.44
CA LYS A 70 14.67 12.95 -4.82
C LYS A 70 15.65 12.07 -4.03
N ASP A 71 16.74 12.64 -3.55
CA ASP A 71 17.75 11.93 -2.79
C ASP A 71 17.38 11.73 -1.31
N ARG A 72 16.34 12.41 -0.85
CA ARG A 72 15.87 12.25 0.52
C ARG A 72 15.06 10.96 0.65
N LYS A 73 15.53 10.02 1.50
CA LYS A 73 14.85 8.77 1.72
C LYS A 73 13.55 8.98 2.48
N LYS A 74 12.48 8.36 2.00
CA LYS A 74 11.22 8.27 2.72
C LYS A 74 11.26 7.05 3.64
N LYS A 75 10.69 7.19 4.83
CA LYS A 75 10.65 6.11 5.83
C LYS A 75 9.22 5.64 6.02
N PHE A 76 9.05 4.34 6.14
CA PHE A 76 7.78 3.74 6.51
C PHE A 76 7.45 4.07 7.97
N ALA A 77 6.15 4.04 8.29
CA ALA A 77 5.70 4.18 9.66
C ALA A 77 6.33 3.11 10.54
N THR A 78 6.75 3.49 11.74
CA THR A 78 7.33 2.56 12.70
C THR A 78 6.29 1.50 13.06
N GLY A 79 6.69 0.23 13.00
CA GLY A 79 5.81 -0.89 13.31
C GLY A 79 5.03 -1.45 12.11
N LEU A 80 5.12 -0.80 10.95
CA LEU A 80 4.49 -1.32 9.73
C LEU A 80 5.14 -2.65 9.32
N LEU A 81 4.31 -3.64 9.01
CA LEU A 81 4.77 -4.92 8.51
C LEU A 81 5.27 -4.80 7.07
N LEU A 82 6.53 -5.12 6.85
CA LEU A 82 7.14 -5.08 5.52
C LEU A 82 7.40 -6.50 5.04
N VAL A 83 6.62 -6.97 4.08
CA VAL A 83 6.69 -8.35 3.59
C VAL A 83 7.24 -8.44 2.17
N SER A 84 7.41 -7.31 1.48
CA SER A 84 7.97 -7.28 0.14
C SER A 84 8.81 -6.04 -0.06
N SER A 85 9.63 -6.07 -1.13
CA SER A 85 10.43 -4.91 -1.54
C SER A 85 9.83 -4.16 -2.73
N ARG A 86 8.58 -4.46 -3.07
CA ARG A 86 7.87 -3.74 -4.15
C ARG A 86 7.37 -2.41 -3.62
N ILE A 87 8.14 -1.36 -3.90
CA ILE A 87 7.89 -0.01 -3.41
C ILE A 87 7.88 0.92 -4.61
N PHE A 88 6.80 1.69 -4.72
CA PHE A 88 6.67 2.74 -5.74
C PHE A 88 6.39 4.06 -5.05
N GLU A 89 6.77 5.15 -5.70
CA GLU A 89 6.50 6.50 -5.20
C GLU A 89 5.45 7.18 -6.05
N LYS A 90 4.57 7.94 -5.41
CA LYS A 90 3.65 8.84 -6.10
C LYS A 90 4.00 10.29 -5.73
N ARG A 91 3.75 11.20 -6.66
CA ARG A 91 3.96 12.64 -6.43
C ARG A 91 2.65 13.42 -6.40
N TRP A 92 1.57 12.79 -6.82
CA TRP A 92 0.22 13.34 -6.88
C TRP A 92 -0.72 12.45 -6.11
N ALA A 93 -1.97 12.88 -5.95
CA ALA A 93 -2.96 12.13 -5.17
C ALA A 93 -3.14 10.69 -5.63
N SER A 94 -3.04 10.43 -6.94
CA SER A 94 -3.20 9.09 -7.48
C SER A 94 -1.86 8.38 -7.64
N CYS A 95 -1.74 7.15 -7.13
CA CYS A 95 -0.56 6.32 -7.34
C CYS A 95 -0.38 5.92 -8.82
N PHE A 96 -1.43 5.97 -9.63
CA PHE A 96 -1.38 5.63 -11.05
C PHE A 96 -0.69 6.69 -11.89
N THR A 97 -0.29 7.82 -11.30
CA THR A 97 0.63 8.76 -11.95
C THR A 97 2.05 8.19 -12.05
N ASN A 98 2.37 7.14 -11.30
CA ASN A 98 3.62 6.42 -11.44
C ASN A 98 3.48 5.40 -12.57
N SER A 99 4.17 5.64 -13.69
CA SER A 99 4.10 4.76 -14.86
C SER A 99 4.68 3.37 -14.60
N ASP A 100 5.68 3.26 -13.73
CA ASP A 100 6.30 1.98 -13.40
C ASP A 100 5.31 1.07 -12.66
N LEU A 101 4.53 1.64 -11.73
CA LEU A 101 3.47 0.91 -11.04
C LEU A 101 2.41 0.44 -12.03
N LYS A 102 1.97 1.32 -12.90
CA LYS A 102 0.97 1.00 -13.91
C LYS A 102 1.44 -0.12 -14.83
N ASP A 103 2.68 -0.02 -15.30
CA ASP A 103 3.27 -1.04 -16.18
C ASP A 103 3.41 -2.39 -15.46
N PHE A 104 3.80 -2.36 -14.19
CA PHE A 104 3.89 -3.58 -13.38
C PHE A 104 2.53 -4.28 -13.29
N LEU A 105 1.48 -3.54 -12.95
CA LEU A 105 0.14 -4.10 -12.79
C LEU A 105 -0.40 -4.64 -14.12
N GLU A 106 -0.27 -3.89 -15.18
CA GLU A 106 -0.73 -4.30 -16.51
C GLU A 106 0.06 -5.51 -17.03
N GLY A 107 1.37 -5.51 -16.85
CA GLY A 107 2.25 -6.61 -17.28
C GLY A 107 1.98 -7.91 -16.55
N ASN A 108 1.41 -7.86 -15.37
CA ASN A 108 1.03 -9.04 -14.59
C ASN A 108 -0.44 -9.44 -14.77
N GLY A 109 -1.15 -8.80 -15.68
CA GLY A 109 -2.55 -9.12 -15.95
C GLY A 109 -3.48 -8.84 -14.77
N THR A 110 -3.18 -7.81 -13.98
CA THR A 110 -3.93 -7.48 -12.77
C THR A 110 -5.37 -7.09 -13.12
N LYS A 111 -6.33 -7.71 -12.44
CA LYS A 111 -7.76 -7.45 -12.62
C LYS A 111 -8.40 -6.79 -11.43
N SER A 112 -7.80 -6.91 -10.26
CA SER A 112 -8.37 -6.36 -9.03
C SER A 112 -7.26 -5.87 -8.10
N ILE A 113 -7.55 -4.77 -7.39
CA ILE A 113 -6.63 -4.12 -6.47
C ILE A 113 -7.41 -3.71 -5.24
N GLU A 114 -6.83 -3.97 -4.07
CA GLU A 114 -7.35 -3.43 -2.81
C GLU A 114 -6.37 -2.38 -2.30
N PHE A 115 -6.89 -1.23 -1.86
CA PHE A 115 -6.10 -0.16 -1.25
C PHE A 115 -6.33 -0.15 0.25
N ILE A 116 -5.27 0.11 1.01
CA ILE A 116 -5.35 0.35 2.45
C ILE A 116 -4.32 1.40 2.86
N GLY A 117 -4.72 2.25 3.80
CA GLY A 117 -3.82 3.29 4.28
C GLY A 117 -4.49 4.51 4.85
#